data_e817010431c97fb00feef99ec9988106
#
_entry.id   e817010431c97fb00feef99ec9988106
#
_cell.length_a   1.000
_cell.length_b   1.000
_cell.length_c   1.000
_cell.angle_alpha   90.00
_cell.angle_beta   90.00
_cell.angle_gamma   90.00
#
_symmetry.space_group_name_H-M   'P 1'
#
loop_
_entity.id
_entity.type
_entity.pdbx_description
1 polymer ?
#
loop_
_entity_poly.entity_id
_entity_poly.type
_entity_poly.pdbx_seq_one_letter_code
_entity_poly.pdbx_strand_id
1 'polypeptide(L)'
;MALVKVRNLSRVFDVSKPWLNRVLERRAKAYLKAVSDVDFDVQARSTYALVGESGSGKSTIGKMLVGLLKPSGGTVEIEGVDLASESDAAKVDAVRADIQMIFQDPYASLNPRWRVKDIIVEPVASRGGNTEGLAQRLLEQVGLSALDADKFPHEFSGGQRQRICIARALSSEPKLIVCDEPTSALDVSVQAQVLNLMSDLKDEFGLTYVLISHDLTVVRHMADCIGVLYLGRLVEQATPDVLFETPRHPYTQMLLAAAPQMDGFGREVPPPVGEIPDPINPPSGCAFHPRCPKAEDICRQQRPEMRQIGGIRVACHFADVADAESGAGTDMTEQGD
;
A
#
# COMPACT_ATOMS: atom_id res chain seq x y z
N MET A 1 13.73 -5.26 14.65
CA MET A 1 14.23 -3.87 14.51
C MET A 1 13.59 -3.28 13.26
N ALA A 2 13.06 -2.06 13.34
CA ALA A 2 12.42 -1.44 12.19
C ALA A 2 13.45 -1.16 11.08
N LEU A 3 13.19 -1.68 9.87
CA LEU A 3 13.99 -1.42 8.67
C LEU A 3 13.63 -0.05 8.09
N VAL A 4 12.33 0.27 8.05
CA VAL A 4 11.81 1.54 7.53
C VAL A 4 11.14 2.29 8.67
N LYS A 5 11.43 3.60 8.78
CA LYS A 5 10.75 4.52 9.70
C LYS A 5 10.23 5.71 8.91
N VAL A 6 8.94 5.92 8.98
CA VAL A 6 8.24 7.05 8.34
C VAL A 6 7.73 7.98 9.42
N ARG A 7 8.06 9.28 9.32
CA ARG A 7 7.70 10.29 10.33
C ARG A 7 7.15 11.55 9.68
N ASN A 8 5.94 11.93 10.08
CA ASN A 8 5.21 13.12 9.61
C ASN A 8 5.20 13.26 8.07
N LEU A 9 5.19 12.12 7.37
CA LEU A 9 5.33 12.08 5.92
C LEU A 9 4.18 12.82 5.25
N SER A 10 4.53 13.79 4.39
CA SER A 10 3.55 14.62 3.69
C SER A 10 3.95 14.85 2.24
N ARG A 11 2.97 14.86 1.35
CA ARG A 11 3.16 15.22 -0.06
C ARG A 11 2.01 16.07 -0.58
N VAL A 12 2.37 17.21 -1.11
CA VAL A 12 1.45 18.17 -1.74
C VAL A 12 1.83 18.35 -3.20
N PHE A 13 0.86 18.27 -4.10
CA PHE A 13 1.03 18.54 -5.52
C PHE A 13 0.35 19.87 -5.89
N ASP A 14 1.02 20.71 -6.67
CA ASP A 14 0.39 21.87 -7.30
C ASP A 14 -0.39 21.37 -8.54
N VAL A 15 -1.70 21.36 -8.44
CA VAL A 15 -2.63 20.97 -9.51
C VAL A 15 -3.32 22.19 -10.13
N SER A 16 -2.74 23.36 -9.95
CA SER A 16 -3.26 24.60 -10.48
C SER A 16 -3.26 24.60 -12.01
N LYS A 17 -4.26 25.21 -12.60
CA LYS A 17 -4.24 25.50 -14.04
C LYS A 17 -3.03 26.37 -14.40
N PRO A 18 -2.54 26.32 -15.66
CA PRO A 18 -1.48 27.21 -16.14
C PRO A 18 -1.75 28.66 -15.78
N TRP A 19 -0.68 29.42 -15.49
CA TRP A 19 -0.79 30.77 -14.92
C TRP A 19 -1.68 31.70 -15.75
N LEU A 20 -1.64 31.61 -17.09
CA LEU A 20 -2.43 32.43 -18.00
C LEU A 20 -3.93 32.17 -17.82
N ASN A 21 -4.34 30.91 -17.78
CA ASN A 21 -5.75 30.54 -17.58
C ASN A 21 -6.25 30.95 -16.19
N ARG A 22 -5.37 30.88 -15.19
CA ARG A 22 -5.67 31.27 -13.82
C ARG A 22 -5.91 32.79 -13.69
N VAL A 23 -5.10 33.60 -14.37
CA VAL A 23 -5.27 35.07 -14.40
C VAL A 23 -6.57 35.43 -15.11
N LEU A 24 -6.85 34.81 -16.27
CA LEU A 24 -8.08 35.05 -17.04
C LEU A 24 -9.34 34.59 -16.27
N GLU A 25 -9.29 33.43 -15.60
CA GLU A 25 -10.41 32.86 -14.84
C GLU A 25 -10.48 33.41 -13.40
N ARG A 26 -9.53 34.23 -12.95
CA ARG A 26 -9.38 34.74 -11.56
C ARG A 26 -9.41 33.59 -10.52
N ARG A 27 -8.82 32.43 -10.83
CA ARG A 27 -8.77 31.29 -9.92
C ARG A 27 -7.53 31.31 -9.03
N ALA A 28 -7.72 30.93 -7.76
CA ALA A 28 -6.63 30.68 -6.82
C ALA A 28 -5.80 29.46 -7.23
N LYS A 29 -4.61 29.29 -6.66
CA LYS A 29 -3.83 28.07 -6.75
C LYS A 29 -4.58 26.91 -6.08
N ALA A 30 -4.52 25.74 -6.68
CA ALA A 30 -5.11 24.51 -6.15
C ALA A 30 -3.99 23.52 -5.76
N TYR A 31 -4.05 23.02 -4.55
CA TYR A 31 -3.07 22.09 -3.99
C TYR A 31 -3.73 20.80 -3.56
N LEU A 32 -3.28 19.70 -4.14
CA LEU A 32 -3.71 18.36 -3.74
C LEU A 32 -2.81 17.85 -2.61
N LYS A 33 -3.37 17.63 -1.42
CA LYS A 33 -2.69 17.02 -0.28
C LYS A 33 -2.81 15.50 -0.38
N ALA A 34 -1.94 14.88 -1.20
CA ALA A 34 -2.01 13.45 -1.45
C ALA A 34 -1.61 12.59 -0.24
N VAL A 35 -0.70 13.09 0.62
CA VAL A 35 -0.29 12.46 1.88
C VAL A 35 -0.12 13.56 2.91
N SER A 36 -0.61 13.35 4.14
CA SER A 36 -0.61 14.34 5.23
C SER A 36 -0.32 13.68 6.57
N ASP A 37 0.84 14.00 7.16
CA ASP A 37 1.26 13.61 8.51
C ASP A 37 1.12 12.09 8.77
N VAL A 38 1.72 11.26 7.93
CA VAL A 38 1.67 9.80 8.06
C VAL A 38 2.89 9.28 8.81
N ASP A 39 2.64 8.44 9.83
CA ASP A 39 3.66 7.83 10.71
C ASP A 39 3.47 6.33 10.79
N PHE A 40 4.47 5.56 10.39
CA PHE A 40 4.50 4.11 10.59
C PHE A 40 5.94 3.56 10.54
N ASP A 41 6.09 2.34 11.05
CA ASP A 41 7.35 1.58 11.02
C ASP A 41 7.12 0.25 10.30
N VAL A 42 8.11 -0.18 9.51
CA VAL A 42 8.13 -1.52 8.90
C VAL A 42 9.26 -2.32 9.52
N GLN A 43 8.92 -3.46 10.11
CA GLN A 43 9.92 -4.34 10.68
C GLN A 43 10.69 -5.08 9.58
N ALA A 44 11.97 -5.37 9.82
CA ALA A 44 12.74 -6.20 8.90
C ALA A 44 12.11 -7.60 8.77
N ARG A 45 12.13 -8.17 7.58
CA ARG A 45 11.59 -9.49 7.24
C ARG A 45 10.09 -9.62 7.50
N SER A 46 9.36 -8.52 7.38
CA SER A 46 7.90 -8.51 7.53
C SER A 46 7.23 -7.84 6.34
N THR A 47 5.93 -8.06 6.21
CA THR A 47 5.07 -7.42 5.22
C THR A 47 4.21 -6.37 5.89
N TYR A 48 4.40 -5.10 5.56
CA TYR A 48 3.51 -4.01 5.95
C TYR A 48 2.56 -3.70 4.80
N ALA A 49 1.27 -3.85 5.01
CA ALA A 49 0.27 -3.55 3.97
C ALA A 49 -0.32 -2.16 4.15
N LEU A 50 -0.44 -1.41 3.04
CA LEU A 50 -1.20 -0.16 2.96
C LEU A 50 -2.48 -0.41 2.19
N VAL A 51 -3.62 -0.21 2.83
CA VAL A 51 -4.96 -0.41 2.25
C VAL A 51 -5.78 0.87 2.27
N GLY A 52 -6.80 0.93 1.41
CA GLY A 52 -7.73 2.06 1.32
C GLY A 52 -8.27 2.23 -0.09
N GLU A 53 -9.29 3.07 -0.25
CA GLU A 53 -9.91 3.37 -1.55
C GLU A 53 -8.91 3.97 -2.56
N SER A 54 -9.25 3.93 -3.86
CA SER A 54 -8.45 4.58 -4.90
C SER A 54 -8.30 6.08 -4.59
N GLY A 55 -7.11 6.64 -4.83
CA GLY A 55 -6.82 8.03 -4.51
C GLY A 55 -6.52 8.32 -3.03
N SER A 56 -6.49 7.33 -2.14
CA SER A 56 -6.17 7.55 -0.72
C SER A 56 -4.71 7.91 -0.44
N GLY A 57 -3.79 7.84 -1.43
CA GLY A 57 -2.39 8.22 -1.30
C GLY A 57 -1.39 7.06 -1.21
N LYS A 58 -1.83 5.80 -1.28
CA LYS A 58 -1.00 4.59 -1.15
C LYS A 58 0.20 4.56 -2.10
N SER A 59 -0.04 4.65 -3.42
CA SER A 59 1.03 4.65 -4.42
C SER A 59 1.96 5.87 -4.31
N THR A 60 1.46 7.00 -3.79
CA THR A 60 2.27 8.18 -3.49
C THR A 60 3.26 7.86 -2.37
N ILE A 61 2.82 7.19 -1.30
CA ILE A 61 3.69 6.71 -0.22
C ILE A 61 4.70 5.72 -0.78
N GLY A 62 4.28 4.72 -1.57
CA GLY A 62 5.18 3.75 -2.19
C GLY A 62 6.31 4.41 -2.99
N LYS A 63 5.97 5.40 -3.83
CA LYS A 63 6.97 6.16 -4.61
C LYS A 63 7.92 6.98 -3.74
N MET A 64 7.46 7.47 -2.59
CA MET A 64 8.33 8.17 -1.64
C MET A 64 9.27 7.21 -0.91
N LEU A 65 8.81 6.00 -0.57
CA LEU A 65 9.62 4.96 0.08
C LEU A 65 10.78 4.47 -0.80
N VAL A 66 10.59 4.44 -2.12
CA VAL A 66 11.67 4.05 -3.05
C VAL A 66 12.47 5.25 -3.57
N GLY A 67 12.18 6.46 -3.10
CA GLY A 67 12.88 7.68 -3.50
C GLY A 67 12.55 8.20 -4.90
N LEU A 68 11.52 7.66 -5.57
CA LEU A 68 11.03 8.16 -6.86
C LEU A 68 10.29 9.50 -6.72
N LEU A 69 9.82 9.82 -5.52
CA LEU A 69 9.11 11.05 -5.22
C LEU A 69 9.66 11.66 -3.92
N LYS A 70 10.12 12.91 -3.99
CA LYS A 70 10.58 13.63 -2.79
C LYS A 70 9.39 14.02 -1.91
N PRO A 71 9.41 13.80 -0.58
CA PRO A 71 8.41 14.33 0.34
C PRO A 71 8.32 15.86 0.27
N SER A 72 7.15 16.42 0.57
CA SER A 72 6.99 17.86 0.82
C SER A 72 7.27 18.22 2.28
N GLY A 73 7.23 17.24 3.17
CA GLY A 73 7.54 17.34 4.59
C GLY A 73 7.66 15.96 5.22
N GLY A 74 8.27 15.89 6.39
CA GLY A 74 8.57 14.64 7.08
C GLY A 74 9.77 13.91 6.52
N THR A 75 10.05 12.70 7.04
CA THR A 75 11.22 11.88 6.72
C THR A 75 10.84 10.44 6.39
N VAL A 76 11.66 9.83 5.53
CA VAL A 76 11.67 8.39 5.25
C VAL A 76 13.08 7.89 5.53
N GLU A 77 13.23 7.20 6.65
CA GLU A 77 14.49 6.60 7.05
C GLU A 77 14.48 5.10 6.74
N ILE A 78 15.51 4.62 6.05
CA ILE A 78 15.74 3.20 5.80
C ILE A 78 17.14 2.85 6.33
N GLU A 79 17.23 1.86 7.21
CA GLU A 79 18.45 1.51 7.95
C GLU A 79 19.09 2.73 8.67
N GLY A 80 18.25 3.68 9.12
CA GLY A 80 18.72 4.90 9.79
C GLY A 80 19.22 6.01 8.85
N VAL A 81 19.09 5.84 7.53
CA VAL A 81 19.45 6.84 6.52
C VAL A 81 18.19 7.50 5.99
N ASP A 82 18.05 8.82 6.12
CA ASP A 82 16.97 9.58 5.51
C ASP A 82 17.20 9.70 4.00
N LEU A 83 16.26 9.17 3.21
CA LEU A 83 16.33 9.17 1.74
C LEU A 83 16.25 10.58 1.12
N ALA A 84 15.81 11.58 1.86
CA ALA A 84 15.76 12.98 1.43
C ALA A 84 17.02 13.76 1.80
N SER A 85 17.96 13.16 2.54
CA SER A 85 19.20 13.82 2.98
C SER A 85 20.10 14.14 1.80
N GLU A 86 20.46 15.41 1.67
CA GLU A 86 21.42 15.88 0.66
C GLU A 86 22.88 15.83 1.18
N SER A 87 23.07 15.77 2.50
CA SER A 87 24.40 15.76 3.14
C SER A 87 25.13 14.42 3.03
N ASP A 88 24.39 13.31 2.84
CA ASP A 88 24.91 11.94 2.82
C ASP A 88 24.57 11.20 1.51
N ALA A 89 24.69 11.87 0.36
CA ALA A 89 24.28 11.33 -0.95
C ALA A 89 24.84 9.92 -1.22
N ALA A 90 26.09 9.64 -0.85
CA ALA A 90 26.70 8.32 -1.04
C ALA A 90 26.02 7.22 -0.21
N LYS A 91 25.62 7.53 1.04
CA LYS A 91 24.88 6.58 1.88
C LYS A 91 23.45 6.38 1.35
N VAL A 92 22.80 7.44 0.89
CA VAL A 92 21.48 7.39 0.26
C VAL A 92 21.50 6.51 -0.98
N ASP A 93 22.53 6.64 -1.84
CA ASP A 93 22.68 5.82 -3.04
C ASP A 93 22.96 4.35 -2.71
N ALA A 94 23.72 4.08 -1.65
CA ALA A 94 23.94 2.72 -1.17
C ALA A 94 22.64 2.08 -0.68
N VAL A 95 21.85 2.80 0.14
CA VAL A 95 20.57 2.29 0.64
C VAL A 95 19.54 2.13 -0.50
N ARG A 96 19.52 3.02 -1.49
CA ARG A 96 18.67 2.89 -2.68
C ARG A 96 18.96 1.65 -3.50
N ALA A 97 20.20 1.14 -3.43
CA ALA A 97 20.58 -0.12 -4.07
C ALA A 97 19.77 -1.30 -3.53
N ASP A 98 19.46 -1.27 -2.24
CA ASP A 98 18.79 -2.32 -1.49
C ASP A 98 17.25 -2.18 -1.54
N ILE A 99 16.73 -1.23 -2.34
CA ILE A 99 15.30 -0.96 -2.45
C ILE A 99 14.85 -1.20 -3.88
N GLN A 100 13.77 -1.97 -4.06
CA GLN A 100 13.16 -2.20 -5.37
C GLN A 100 11.67 -1.91 -5.34
N MET A 101 11.08 -1.72 -6.53
CA MET A 101 9.64 -1.52 -6.69
C MET A 101 9.08 -2.45 -7.76
N ILE A 102 7.99 -3.12 -7.42
CA ILE A 102 7.13 -3.84 -8.36
C ILE A 102 5.92 -2.96 -8.61
N PHE A 103 5.72 -2.56 -9.88
CA PHE A 103 4.65 -1.66 -10.28
C PHE A 103 3.37 -2.42 -10.61
N GLN A 104 2.25 -1.72 -10.59
CA GLN A 104 0.90 -2.23 -10.81
C GLN A 104 0.70 -2.89 -12.18
N ASP A 105 1.28 -2.33 -13.24
CA ASP A 105 1.15 -2.82 -14.61
C ASP A 105 2.45 -3.49 -15.08
N PRO A 106 2.48 -4.84 -15.16
CA PRO A 106 3.65 -5.55 -15.64
C PRO A 106 3.95 -5.28 -17.12
N TYR A 107 2.95 -4.89 -17.93
CA TYR A 107 3.17 -4.53 -19.34
C TYR A 107 3.93 -3.22 -19.48
N ALA A 108 3.51 -2.20 -18.73
CA ALA A 108 4.19 -0.90 -18.77
C ALA A 108 5.55 -0.92 -18.07
N SER A 109 5.79 -1.91 -17.20
CA SER A 109 7.01 -2.01 -16.39
C SER A 109 8.19 -2.66 -17.11
N LEU A 110 7.93 -3.41 -18.19
CA LEU A 110 8.93 -4.13 -18.96
C LEU A 110 9.15 -3.44 -20.31
N ASN A 111 10.40 -3.15 -20.66
CA ASN A 111 10.71 -2.60 -21.98
C ASN A 111 10.42 -3.66 -23.08
N PRO A 112 9.42 -3.45 -23.96
CA PRO A 112 9.00 -4.47 -24.91
C PRO A 112 10.05 -4.77 -26.03
N ARG A 113 11.10 -3.93 -26.12
CA ARG A 113 12.18 -4.06 -27.12
C ARG A 113 13.39 -4.79 -26.58
N TRP A 114 13.43 -5.06 -25.28
CA TRP A 114 14.55 -5.77 -24.63
C TRP A 114 14.19 -7.24 -24.43
N ARG A 115 15.22 -8.09 -24.44
CA ARG A 115 15.06 -9.49 -24.04
C ARG A 115 14.88 -9.58 -22.54
N VAL A 116 14.23 -10.64 -22.08
CA VAL A 116 13.94 -10.87 -20.65
C VAL A 116 15.23 -10.88 -19.83
N LYS A 117 16.31 -11.49 -20.32
CA LYS A 117 17.61 -11.45 -19.63
C LYS A 117 18.11 -10.03 -19.37
N ASP A 118 18.01 -9.15 -20.38
CA ASP A 118 18.51 -7.77 -20.28
C ASP A 118 17.66 -6.96 -19.31
N ILE A 119 16.35 -7.23 -19.25
CA ILE A 119 15.41 -6.59 -18.31
C ILE A 119 15.71 -7.03 -16.87
N ILE A 120 15.94 -8.33 -16.64
CA ILE A 120 16.17 -8.86 -15.30
C ILE A 120 17.48 -8.34 -14.70
N VAL A 121 18.54 -8.27 -15.51
CA VAL A 121 19.86 -7.86 -14.99
C VAL A 121 20.08 -6.35 -14.97
N GLU A 122 19.17 -5.56 -15.54
CA GLU A 122 19.31 -4.10 -15.66
C GLU A 122 19.66 -3.40 -14.34
N PRO A 123 19.04 -3.70 -13.17
CA PRO A 123 19.37 -3.07 -11.91
C PRO A 123 20.83 -3.31 -11.49
N VAL A 124 21.40 -4.46 -11.83
CA VAL A 124 22.80 -4.82 -11.51
C VAL A 124 23.75 -4.28 -12.56
N ALA A 125 23.41 -4.42 -13.85
CA ALA A 125 24.22 -3.94 -14.96
C ALA A 125 24.44 -2.43 -14.93
N SER A 126 23.41 -1.66 -14.57
CA SER A 126 23.48 -0.20 -14.47
C SER A 126 24.49 0.30 -13.42
N ARG A 127 24.86 -0.57 -12.47
CA ARG A 127 25.85 -0.31 -11.41
C ARG A 127 27.21 -1.00 -11.68
N GLY A 128 27.38 -1.62 -12.86
CA GLY A 128 28.60 -2.32 -13.24
C GLY A 128 28.82 -3.65 -12.52
N GLY A 129 27.75 -4.26 -11.97
CA GLY A 129 27.81 -5.57 -11.33
C GLY A 129 27.92 -6.72 -12.32
N ASN A 130 28.34 -7.91 -11.84
CA ASN A 130 28.40 -9.11 -12.65
C ASN A 130 27.00 -9.67 -12.92
N THR A 131 26.66 -9.85 -14.19
CA THR A 131 25.34 -10.33 -14.66
C THR A 131 25.38 -11.73 -15.27
N GLU A 132 26.56 -12.40 -15.32
CA GLU A 132 26.72 -13.70 -15.96
C GLU A 132 25.88 -14.78 -15.29
N GLY A 133 25.00 -15.42 -16.05
CA GLY A 133 24.09 -16.46 -15.57
C GLY A 133 23.01 -16.00 -14.58
N LEU A 134 22.97 -14.70 -14.23
CA LEU A 134 22.06 -14.16 -13.22
C LEU A 134 20.60 -14.27 -13.66
N ALA A 135 20.30 -13.88 -14.89
CA ALA A 135 18.92 -13.92 -15.40
C ALA A 135 18.34 -15.34 -15.42
N GLN A 136 19.15 -16.33 -15.83
CA GLN A 136 18.73 -17.75 -15.87
C GLN A 136 18.38 -18.25 -14.47
N ARG A 137 19.25 -18.01 -13.49
CA ARG A 137 19.01 -18.41 -12.09
C ARG A 137 17.72 -17.76 -11.52
N LEU A 138 17.55 -16.46 -11.77
CA LEU A 138 16.38 -15.74 -11.26
C LEU A 138 15.07 -16.19 -11.94
N LEU A 139 15.12 -16.55 -13.24
CA LEU A 139 13.96 -17.14 -13.92
C LEU A 139 13.54 -18.47 -13.27
N GLU A 140 14.49 -19.33 -12.97
CA GLU A 140 14.21 -20.60 -12.29
C GLU A 140 13.63 -20.37 -10.88
N GLN A 141 14.16 -19.42 -10.12
CA GLN A 141 13.65 -19.05 -8.79
C GLN A 141 12.19 -18.57 -8.83
N VAL A 142 11.78 -17.89 -9.89
CA VAL A 142 10.37 -17.46 -10.04
C VAL A 142 9.50 -18.51 -10.78
N GLY A 143 10.02 -19.74 -11.00
CA GLY A 143 9.30 -20.83 -11.63
C GLY A 143 9.09 -20.67 -13.13
N LEU A 144 10.04 -20.01 -13.82
CA LEU A 144 10.14 -19.92 -15.28
C LEU A 144 11.35 -20.70 -15.78
N SER A 145 11.38 -21.01 -17.09
CA SER A 145 12.51 -21.72 -17.68
C SER A 145 13.70 -20.79 -17.90
N ALA A 146 14.92 -21.26 -17.61
CA ALA A 146 16.15 -20.55 -17.97
C ALA A 146 16.24 -20.26 -19.50
N LEU A 147 15.63 -21.10 -20.34
CA LEU A 147 15.57 -20.92 -21.80
C LEU A 147 14.71 -19.72 -22.22
N ASP A 148 13.87 -19.22 -21.32
CA ASP A 148 13.02 -18.04 -21.58
C ASP A 148 13.80 -16.72 -21.55
N ALA A 149 15.06 -16.74 -21.14
CA ALA A 149 15.92 -15.57 -21.01
C ALA A 149 16.09 -14.79 -22.33
N ASP A 150 16.06 -15.47 -23.47
CA ASP A 150 16.23 -14.86 -24.80
C ASP A 150 14.92 -14.39 -25.45
N LYS A 151 13.77 -14.67 -24.84
CA LYS A 151 12.45 -14.22 -25.30
C LYS A 151 12.19 -12.75 -24.99
N PHE A 152 11.16 -12.19 -25.63
CA PHE A 152 10.68 -10.83 -25.38
C PHE A 152 9.43 -10.84 -24.48
N PRO A 153 9.14 -9.76 -23.75
CA PRO A 153 7.99 -9.67 -22.84
C PRO A 153 6.64 -10.02 -23.48
N HIS A 154 6.44 -9.70 -24.75
CA HIS A 154 5.17 -9.97 -25.44
C HIS A 154 4.89 -11.47 -25.69
N GLU A 155 5.89 -12.34 -25.54
CA GLU A 155 5.76 -13.78 -25.69
C GLU A 155 5.25 -14.48 -24.42
N PHE A 156 5.01 -13.72 -23.33
CA PHE A 156 4.61 -14.23 -22.02
C PHE A 156 3.18 -13.85 -21.63
N SER A 157 2.52 -14.69 -20.84
CA SER A 157 1.24 -14.37 -20.21
C SER A 157 1.40 -13.27 -19.14
N GLY A 158 0.28 -12.70 -18.66
CA GLY A 158 0.30 -11.67 -17.61
C GLY A 158 1.01 -12.14 -16.33
N GLY A 159 0.69 -13.35 -15.86
CA GLY A 159 1.32 -13.93 -14.67
C GLY A 159 2.81 -14.24 -14.85
N GLN A 160 3.21 -14.67 -16.05
CA GLN A 160 4.63 -14.87 -16.36
C GLN A 160 5.39 -13.53 -16.41
N ARG A 161 4.80 -12.47 -16.96
CA ARG A 161 5.40 -11.13 -16.92
C ARG A 161 5.54 -10.60 -15.50
N GLN A 162 4.55 -10.87 -14.63
CA GLN A 162 4.65 -10.50 -13.24
C GLN A 162 5.82 -11.23 -12.54
N ARG A 163 6.02 -12.51 -12.82
CA ARG A 163 7.18 -13.27 -12.35
C ARG A 163 8.51 -12.69 -12.87
N ILE A 164 8.55 -12.20 -14.11
CA ILE A 164 9.72 -11.49 -14.64
C ILE A 164 9.97 -10.17 -13.89
N CYS A 165 8.92 -9.40 -13.55
CA CYS A 165 9.05 -8.20 -12.72
C CYS A 165 9.60 -8.51 -11.33
N ILE A 166 9.16 -9.63 -10.73
CA ILE A 166 9.69 -10.12 -9.44
C ILE A 166 11.17 -10.51 -9.61
N ALA A 167 11.52 -11.29 -10.63
CA ALA A 167 12.91 -11.67 -10.91
C ALA A 167 13.82 -10.45 -11.08
N ARG A 168 13.37 -9.42 -11.80
CA ARG A 168 14.08 -8.15 -11.95
C ARG A 168 14.30 -7.47 -10.59
N ALA A 169 13.27 -7.43 -9.76
CA ALA A 169 13.38 -6.82 -8.43
C ALA A 169 14.37 -7.58 -7.53
N LEU A 170 14.44 -8.91 -7.63
CA LEU A 170 15.37 -9.75 -6.87
C LEU A 170 16.83 -9.60 -7.33
N SER A 171 17.08 -9.14 -8.57
CA SER A 171 18.42 -9.16 -9.17
C SER A 171 19.47 -8.39 -8.38
N SER A 172 19.07 -7.33 -7.68
CA SER A 172 19.96 -6.50 -6.85
C SER A 172 20.05 -6.97 -5.38
N GLU A 173 19.47 -8.15 -5.06
CA GLU A 173 19.43 -8.69 -3.68
C GLU A 173 18.87 -7.66 -2.67
N PRO A 174 17.68 -7.11 -2.90
CA PRO A 174 17.13 -6.01 -2.12
C PRO A 174 16.74 -6.46 -0.71
N LYS A 175 16.80 -5.53 0.26
CA LYS A 175 16.25 -5.70 1.60
C LYS A 175 14.79 -5.29 1.69
N LEU A 176 14.37 -4.36 0.83
CA LEU A 176 13.02 -3.81 0.77
C LEU A 176 12.47 -3.86 -0.64
N ILE A 177 11.28 -4.43 -0.80
CA ILE A 177 10.51 -4.38 -2.04
C ILE A 177 9.17 -3.70 -1.78
N VAL A 178 8.90 -2.59 -2.46
CA VAL A 178 7.58 -1.95 -2.46
C VAL A 178 6.76 -2.52 -3.62
N CYS A 179 5.63 -3.13 -3.30
CA CYS A 179 4.74 -3.77 -4.27
C CYS A 179 3.48 -2.91 -4.43
N ASP A 180 3.33 -2.21 -5.56
CA ASP A 180 2.16 -1.37 -5.84
C ASP A 180 1.16 -2.19 -6.64
N GLU A 181 0.13 -2.73 -5.96
CA GLU A 181 -0.93 -3.59 -6.52
C GLU A 181 -0.41 -4.74 -7.41
N PRO A 182 0.49 -5.59 -6.91
CA PRO A 182 1.28 -6.51 -7.72
C PRO A 182 0.46 -7.60 -8.43
N THR A 183 -0.81 -7.77 -8.10
CA THR A 183 -1.67 -8.84 -8.64
C THR A 183 -2.98 -8.33 -9.24
N SER A 184 -3.21 -7.01 -9.25
CA SER A 184 -4.51 -6.42 -9.68
C SER A 184 -4.88 -6.67 -11.14
N ALA A 185 -3.90 -6.95 -12.01
CA ALA A 185 -4.11 -7.22 -13.43
C ALA A 185 -4.15 -8.74 -13.76
N LEU A 186 -4.22 -9.61 -12.76
CA LEU A 186 -4.14 -11.06 -12.92
C LEU A 186 -5.45 -11.76 -12.55
N ASP A 187 -5.71 -12.90 -13.19
CA ASP A 187 -6.81 -13.79 -12.82
C ASP A 187 -6.60 -14.36 -11.41
N VAL A 188 -7.69 -14.66 -10.69
CA VAL A 188 -7.66 -15.11 -9.28
C VAL A 188 -6.72 -16.29 -9.04
N SER A 189 -6.71 -17.29 -9.92
CA SER A 189 -5.84 -18.46 -9.80
C SER A 189 -4.35 -18.12 -9.97
N VAL A 190 -4.03 -17.23 -10.89
CA VAL A 190 -2.67 -16.75 -11.15
C VAL A 190 -2.21 -15.82 -10.03
N GLN A 191 -3.12 -15.00 -9.51
CA GLN A 191 -2.89 -14.14 -8.35
C GLN A 191 -2.41 -14.95 -7.14
N ALA A 192 -3.13 -16.04 -6.78
CA ALA A 192 -2.74 -16.90 -5.67
C ALA A 192 -1.33 -17.51 -5.86
N GLN A 193 -0.99 -17.94 -7.07
CA GLN A 193 0.34 -18.47 -7.37
C GLN A 193 1.45 -17.43 -7.21
N VAL A 194 1.20 -16.17 -7.63
CA VAL A 194 2.18 -15.07 -7.48
C VAL A 194 2.35 -14.69 -6.02
N LEU A 195 1.26 -14.65 -5.23
CA LEU A 195 1.33 -14.34 -3.80
C LEU A 195 2.08 -15.42 -3.02
N ASN A 196 1.83 -16.70 -3.29
CA ASN A 196 2.58 -17.80 -2.68
C ASN A 196 4.08 -17.68 -3.04
N LEU A 197 4.41 -17.46 -4.31
CA LEU A 197 5.79 -17.21 -4.73
C LEU A 197 6.42 -16.06 -3.95
N MET A 198 5.72 -14.93 -3.78
CA MET A 198 6.24 -13.79 -3.02
C MET A 198 6.47 -14.13 -1.55
N SER A 199 5.58 -14.96 -0.94
CA SER A 199 5.74 -15.43 0.43
C SER A 199 6.98 -16.34 0.57
N ASP A 200 7.14 -17.29 -0.34
CA ASP A 200 8.30 -18.20 -0.35
C ASP A 200 9.61 -17.43 -0.49
N LEU A 201 9.65 -16.46 -1.42
CA LEU A 201 10.82 -15.59 -1.63
C LEU A 201 11.11 -14.69 -0.41
N LYS A 202 10.06 -14.22 0.31
CA LYS A 202 10.24 -13.46 1.56
C LYS A 202 10.99 -14.30 2.59
N ASP A 203 10.59 -15.54 2.76
CA ASP A 203 11.18 -16.43 3.77
C ASP A 203 12.58 -16.89 3.34
N GLU A 204 12.79 -17.22 2.07
CA GLU A 204 14.08 -17.68 1.54
C GLU A 204 15.16 -16.61 1.60
N PHE A 205 14.81 -15.37 1.15
CA PHE A 205 15.78 -14.25 1.05
C PHE A 205 15.70 -13.26 2.21
N GLY A 206 14.80 -13.47 3.18
CA GLY A 206 14.61 -12.55 4.31
C GLY A 206 14.15 -11.16 3.88
N LEU A 207 13.29 -11.08 2.85
CA LEU A 207 12.83 -9.83 2.27
C LEU A 207 11.85 -9.11 3.21
N THR A 208 11.84 -7.79 3.09
CA THR A 208 10.80 -6.95 3.69
C THR A 208 9.91 -6.40 2.59
N TYR A 209 8.58 -6.51 2.76
CA TYR A 209 7.63 -5.96 1.80
C TYR A 209 6.87 -4.76 2.35
N VAL A 210 6.66 -3.76 1.52
CA VAL A 210 5.55 -2.81 1.66
C VAL A 210 4.55 -3.11 0.55
N LEU A 211 3.42 -3.71 0.92
CA LEU A 211 2.38 -4.15 0.00
C LEU A 211 1.27 -3.10 -0.09
N ILE A 212 1.06 -2.55 -1.25
CA ILE A 212 -0.08 -1.66 -1.53
C ILE A 212 -1.13 -2.49 -2.23
N SER A 213 -2.33 -2.56 -1.66
CA SER A 213 -3.46 -3.28 -2.26
C SER A 213 -4.79 -2.65 -1.87
N HIS A 214 -5.78 -2.84 -2.74
CA HIS A 214 -7.19 -2.59 -2.42
C HIS A 214 -7.94 -3.91 -2.15
N ASP A 215 -7.31 -5.07 -2.39
CA ASP A 215 -7.86 -6.39 -2.12
C ASP A 215 -7.49 -6.82 -0.69
N LEU A 216 -8.48 -6.82 0.19
CA LEU A 216 -8.32 -7.18 1.60
C LEU A 216 -8.04 -8.67 1.80
N THR A 217 -8.42 -9.53 0.85
CA THR A 217 -8.11 -10.97 0.90
C THR A 217 -6.61 -11.20 0.72
N VAL A 218 -6.00 -10.52 -0.25
CA VAL A 218 -4.55 -10.51 -0.45
C VAL A 218 -3.82 -10.03 0.79
N VAL A 219 -4.30 -8.92 1.35
CA VAL A 219 -3.69 -8.29 2.52
C VAL A 219 -3.77 -9.19 3.75
N ARG A 220 -4.91 -9.86 3.98
CA ARG A 220 -5.09 -10.81 5.09
C ARG A 220 -4.11 -11.98 5.02
N HIS A 221 -3.79 -12.43 3.79
CA HIS A 221 -2.88 -13.55 3.57
C HIS A 221 -1.40 -13.18 3.71
N MET A 222 -1.02 -11.98 3.29
CA MET A 222 0.39 -11.59 3.12
C MET A 222 0.93 -10.71 4.25
N ALA A 223 0.07 -9.95 4.95
CA ALA A 223 0.51 -8.88 5.83
C ALA A 223 0.80 -9.36 7.26
N ASP A 224 1.85 -8.81 7.86
CA ASP A 224 2.12 -8.91 9.30
C ASP A 224 1.55 -7.69 10.05
N CYS A 225 1.41 -6.56 9.36
CA CYS A 225 0.79 -5.34 9.88
C CYS A 225 0.06 -4.60 8.75
N ILE A 226 -1.10 -4.03 9.04
CA ILE A 226 -1.93 -3.31 8.07
C ILE A 226 -2.12 -1.88 8.53
N GLY A 227 -1.85 -0.93 7.62
CA GLY A 227 -2.19 0.48 7.77
C GLY A 227 -3.31 0.87 6.82
N VAL A 228 -4.41 1.37 7.38
CA VAL A 228 -5.59 1.83 6.62
C VAL A 228 -5.46 3.31 6.33
N LEU A 229 -5.50 3.67 5.05
CA LEU A 229 -5.29 5.03 4.56
C LEU A 229 -6.58 5.63 4.00
N TYR A 230 -6.96 6.81 4.48
CA TYR A 230 -8.11 7.58 3.99
C TYR A 230 -7.71 9.03 3.70
N LEU A 231 -7.93 9.53 2.49
CA LEU A 231 -7.59 10.90 2.05
C LEU A 231 -6.20 11.37 2.52
N GLY A 232 -5.17 10.54 2.23
CA GLY A 232 -3.78 10.84 2.55
C GLY A 232 -3.39 10.69 4.01
N ARG A 233 -4.22 10.10 4.86
CA ARG A 233 -3.99 9.96 6.31
C ARG A 233 -4.13 8.51 6.74
N LEU A 234 -3.25 8.09 7.66
CA LEU A 234 -3.42 6.82 8.35
C LEU A 234 -4.54 6.97 9.38
N VAL A 235 -5.57 6.13 9.29
CA VAL A 235 -6.75 6.19 10.18
C VAL A 235 -6.78 5.02 11.16
N GLU A 236 -6.23 3.88 10.78
CA GLU A 236 -6.12 2.71 11.65
C GLU A 236 -4.89 1.87 11.27
N GLN A 237 -4.28 1.22 12.28
CA GLN A 237 -3.15 0.31 12.09
C GLN A 237 -3.22 -0.81 13.12
N ALA A 238 -3.17 -2.07 12.65
CA ALA A 238 -3.16 -3.26 13.51
C ALA A 238 -2.55 -4.47 12.78
N THR A 239 -2.40 -5.59 13.47
CA THR A 239 -2.16 -6.89 12.84
C THR A 239 -3.41 -7.34 12.08
N PRO A 240 -3.29 -8.24 11.08
CA PRO A 240 -4.44 -8.72 10.32
C PRO A 240 -5.55 -9.26 11.22
N ASP A 241 -5.25 -10.19 12.11
CA ASP A 241 -6.27 -10.81 12.98
C ASP A 241 -7.10 -9.76 13.73
N VAL A 242 -6.42 -8.80 14.36
CA VAL A 242 -7.08 -7.76 15.13
C VAL A 242 -7.90 -6.81 14.24
N LEU A 243 -7.37 -6.44 13.06
CA LEU A 243 -8.06 -5.53 12.16
C LEU A 243 -9.33 -6.15 11.55
N PHE A 244 -9.28 -7.45 11.22
CA PHE A 244 -10.42 -8.15 10.63
C PHE A 244 -11.48 -8.55 11.66
N GLU A 245 -11.08 -8.85 12.91
CA GLU A 245 -12.01 -9.25 13.97
C GLU A 245 -12.64 -8.06 14.68
N THR A 246 -11.84 -7.03 14.99
CA THR A 246 -12.27 -5.89 15.83
C THR A 246 -11.85 -4.55 15.26
N PRO A 247 -12.27 -4.19 14.02
CA PRO A 247 -11.95 -2.89 13.44
C PRO A 247 -12.59 -1.77 14.26
N ARG A 248 -11.81 -0.73 14.59
CA ARG A 248 -12.25 0.37 15.45
C ARG A 248 -12.68 1.61 14.68
N HIS A 249 -12.05 1.89 13.54
CA HIS A 249 -12.42 3.04 12.74
C HIS A 249 -13.63 2.72 11.86
N PRO A 250 -14.70 3.55 11.81
CA PRO A 250 -15.87 3.30 10.98
C PRO A 250 -15.56 3.13 9.47
N TYR A 251 -14.52 3.78 8.97
CA TYR A 251 -14.05 3.57 7.60
C TYR A 251 -13.50 2.16 7.38
N THR A 252 -12.73 1.63 8.33
CA THR A 252 -12.21 0.25 8.26
C THR A 252 -13.37 -0.76 8.30
N GLN A 253 -14.37 -0.53 9.17
CA GLN A 253 -15.59 -1.34 9.23
C GLN A 253 -16.31 -1.35 7.87
N MET A 254 -16.44 -0.19 7.24
CA MET A 254 -17.04 -0.04 5.91
C MET A 254 -16.24 -0.77 4.83
N LEU A 255 -14.91 -0.66 4.82
CA LEU A 255 -14.05 -1.36 3.86
C LEU A 255 -14.15 -2.88 3.99
N LEU A 256 -14.14 -3.39 5.23
CA LEU A 256 -14.26 -4.82 5.50
C LEU A 256 -15.65 -5.36 5.15
N ALA A 257 -16.70 -4.58 5.40
CA ALA A 257 -18.07 -4.95 5.01
C ALA A 257 -18.25 -5.00 3.48
N ALA A 258 -17.52 -4.17 2.72
CA ALA A 258 -17.57 -4.16 1.26
C ALA A 258 -16.70 -5.26 0.60
N ALA A 259 -15.82 -5.92 1.37
CA ALA A 259 -14.98 -6.98 0.84
C ALA A 259 -15.79 -8.26 0.59
N PRO A 260 -15.58 -8.97 -0.54
CA PRO A 260 -16.20 -10.24 -0.79
C PRO A 260 -15.83 -11.24 0.31
N GLN A 261 -16.80 -11.75 1.07
CA GLN A 261 -16.58 -12.80 2.06
C GLN A 261 -16.69 -14.16 1.38
N MET A 262 -15.70 -15.03 1.54
CA MET A 262 -15.71 -16.38 0.96
C MET A 262 -16.84 -17.25 1.52
N ASP A 263 -17.38 -16.93 2.71
CA ASP A 263 -18.43 -17.69 3.40
C ASP A 263 -19.83 -17.09 3.25
N GLY A 264 -19.99 -16.00 2.51
CA GLY A 264 -21.23 -15.22 2.44
C GLY A 264 -21.88 -15.15 1.06
N PHE A 265 -22.22 -16.29 0.45
CA PHE A 265 -23.13 -16.28 -0.70
C PHE A 265 -24.47 -15.63 -0.31
N GLY A 266 -24.75 -14.42 -0.82
CA GLY A 266 -26.09 -13.83 -0.80
C GLY A 266 -26.36 -12.71 0.21
N ARG A 267 -25.38 -12.19 0.94
CA ARG A 267 -25.59 -10.92 1.66
C ARG A 267 -25.29 -9.76 0.73
N GLU A 268 -26.33 -9.03 0.34
CA GLU A 268 -26.18 -7.70 -0.27
C GLU A 268 -25.49 -6.79 0.73
N VAL A 269 -24.23 -6.50 0.48
CA VAL A 269 -23.50 -5.48 1.25
C VAL A 269 -23.98 -4.12 0.72
N PRO A 270 -24.59 -3.27 1.55
CA PRO A 270 -25.00 -1.95 1.10
C PRO A 270 -23.77 -1.20 0.60
N PRO A 271 -23.88 -0.50 -0.54
CA PRO A 271 -22.74 0.27 -1.07
C PRO A 271 -22.28 1.29 -0.04
N PRO A 272 -20.99 1.65 -0.03
CA PRO A 272 -20.46 2.68 0.87
C PRO A 272 -21.30 3.94 0.75
N VAL A 273 -21.80 4.45 1.89
CA VAL A 273 -22.67 5.63 1.91
C VAL A 273 -21.84 6.87 1.53
N GLY A 274 -22.26 7.59 0.50
CA GLY A 274 -21.68 8.88 0.09
C GLY A 274 -20.45 8.77 -0.82
N GLU A 275 -20.17 9.86 -1.52
CA GLU A 275 -19.01 10.01 -2.40
C GLU A 275 -17.74 10.31 -1.60
N ILE A 276 -16.58 9.96 -2.17
CA ILE A 276 -15.28 10.33 -1.60
C ILE A 276 -15.16 11.85 -1.68
N PRO A 277 -14.88 12.55 -0.57
CA PRO A 277 -14.72 14.00 -0.59
C PRO A 277 -13.56 14.45 -1.49
N ASP A 278 -13.66 15.70 -2.00
CA ASP A 278 -12.63 16.30 -2.83
C ASP A 278 -11.28 16.39 -2.07
N PRO A 279 -10.23 15.72 -2.54
CA PRO A 279 -8.93 15.75 -1.87
C PRO A 279 -8.21 17.10 -2.00
N ILE A 280 -8.65 17.99 -2.87
CA ILE A 280 -8.15 19.39 -2.99
C ILE A 280 -8.69 20.22 -1.82
N ASN A 281 -9.97 20.00 -1.46
CA ASN A 281 -10.67 20.70 -0.37
C ASN A 281 -11.23 19.68 0.63
N PRO A 282 -10.35 18.97 1.38
CA PRO A 282 -10.79 17.94 2.29
C PRO A 282 -11.67 18.53 3.41
N PRO A 283 -12.64 17.77 3.93
CA PRO A 283 -13.48 18.19 5.04
C PRO A 283 -12.66 18.61 6.26
N SER A 284 -13.18 19.60 7.03
CA SER A 284 -12.61 19.98 8.32
C SER A 284 -12.74 18.85 9.35
N GLY A 285 -11.93 18.85 10.37
CA GLY A 285 -11.97 17.84 11.43
C GLY A 285 -11.56 16.45 10.94
N CYS A 286 -12.35 15.42 11.29
CA CYS A 286 -12.18 14.07 10.79
C CYS A 286 -12.56 14.02 9.30
N ALA A 287 -11.63 13.64 8.42
CA ALA A 287 -11.88 13.61 6.98
C ALA A 287 -13.00 12.65 6.58
N PHE A 288 -13.28 11.63 7.39
CA PHE A 288 -14.33 10.65 7.14
C PHE A 288 -15.71 11.08 7.65
N HIS A 289 -15.84 12.19 8.41
CA HIS A 289 -17.11 12.57 9.04
C HIS A 289 -18.31 12.66 8.07
N PRO A 290 -18.18 13.09 6.78
CA PRO A 290 -19.34 13.16 5.89
C PRO A 290 -19.95 11.80 5.53
N ARG A 291 -19.17 10.73 5.67
CA ARG A 291 -19.56 9.34 5.35
C ARG A 291 -19.71 8.48 6.62
N CYS A 292 -19.39 9.02 7.78
CA CYS A 292 -19.36 8.28 9.04
C CYS A 292 -20.78 8.18 9.66
N PRO A 293 -21.30 6.97 9.89
CA PRO A 293 -22.61 6.80 10.53
C PRO A 293 -22.62 7.21 12.00
N LYS A 294 -21.44 7.30 12.64
CA LYS A 294 -21.24 7.71 14.05
C LYS A 294 -20.72 9.16 14.16
N ALA A 295 -20.91 10.01 13.12
CA ALA A 295 -20.38 11.36 13.11
C ALA A 295 -21.14 12.29 14.08
N GLU A 296 -20.40 12.94 14.96
CA GLU A 296 -20.90 13.98 15.87
C GLU A 296 -20.24 15.33 15.58
N ASP A 297 -20.64 16.40 16.28
CA ASP A 297 -20.15 17.76 16.06
C ASP A 297 -18.63 17.88 16.26
N ILE A 298 -18.06 17.15 17.22
CA ILE A 298 -16.60 17.09 17.43
C ILE A 298 -15.86 16.59 16.19
N CYS A 299 -16.43 15.64 15.45
CA CYS A 299 -15.84 15.09 14.22
C CYS A 299 -15.76 16.13 13.11
N ARG A 300 -16.65 17.14 13.11
CA ARG A 300 -16.67 18.25 12.13
C ARG A 300 -15.66 19.33 12.48
N GLN A 301 -15.38 19.51 13.77
CA GLN A 301 -14.59 20.61 14.31
C GLN A 301 -13.14 20.23 14.55
N GLN A 302 -12.88 19.02 15.04
CA GLN A 302 -11.56 18.59 15.47
C GLN A 302 -11.13 17.32 14.75
N ARG A 303 -9.85 17.29 14.37
CA ARG A 303 -9.22 16.08 13.83
C ARG A 303 -8.90 15.13 14.97
N PRO A 304 -9.31 13.85 14.89
CA PRO A 304 -8.89 12.87 15.88
C PRO A 304 -7.38 12.60 15.79
N GLU A 305 -6.74 12.53 16.95
CA GLU A 305 -5.34 12.12 17.05
C GLU A 305 -5.22 10.59 16.95
N MET A 306 -4.07 10.12 16.47
CA MET A 306 -3.75 8.69 16.45
C MET A 306 -3.47 8.21 17.87
N ARG A 307 -4.32 7.33 18.42
CA ARG A 307 -4.22 6.79 19.77
C ARG A 307 -3.97 5.29 19.76
N GLN A 308 -3.29 4.79 20.78
CA GLN A 308 -3.10 3.36 21.01
C GLN A 308 -4.22 2.83 21.90
N ILE A 309 -4.99 1.86 21.39
CA ILE A 309 -6.09 1.22 22.12
C ILE A 309 -5.92 -0.30 21.97
N GLY A 310 -5.49 -0.97 23.04
CA GLY A 310 -5.10 -2.38 22.95
C GLY A 310 -3.96 -2.57 21.95
N GLY A 311 -4.11 -3.50 21.02
CA GLY A 311 -3.15 -3.76 19.93
C GLY A 311 -3.31 -2.87 18.70
N ILE A 312 -4.24 -1.89 18.71
CA ILE A 312 -4.64 -1.07 17.56
C ILE A 312 -4.16 0.37 17.73
N ARG A 313 -3.63 0.98 16.68
CA ARG A 313 -3.48 2.45 16.59
C ARG A 313 -4.62 2.99 15.74
N VAL A 314 -5.41 3.94 16.26
CA VAL A 314 -6.62 4.44 15.59
C VAL A 314 -6.82 5.93 15.78
N ALA A 315 -7.24 6.61 14.70
CA ALA A 315 -7.56 8.04 14.68
C ALA A 315 -9.08 8.25 14.62
N CYS A 316 -9.79 7.93 15.73
CA CYS A 316 -11.23 8.13 15.87
C CYS A 316 -11.55 8.65 17.28
N HIS A 317 -12.48 9.62 17.38
CA HIS A 317 -12.92 10.16 18.70
C HIS A 317 -13.67 9.10 19.53
N PHE A 318 -14.35 8.16 18.85
CA PHE A 318 -15.23 7.15 19.47
C PHE A 318 -14.67 5.72 19.37
N ALA A 319 -13.38 5.55 19.17
CA ALA A 319 -12.76 4.22 19.07
C ALA A 319 -12.83 3.39 20.37
N ASP A 320 -13.00 4.04 21.52
CA ASP A 320 -13.09 3.38 22.83
C ASP A 320 -14.50 2.83 23.14
N VAL A 321 -15.51 3.29 22.43
CA VAL A 321 -16.88 2.80 22.58
C VAL A 321 -16.96 1.44 21.90
N ALA A 322 -16.70 0.38 22.64
CA ALA A 322 -17.02 -0.98 22.22
C ALA A 322 -18.52 -1.04 21.88
N ASP A 323 -18.89 -1.72 20.81
CA ASP A 323 -20.28 -1.89 20.41
C ASP A 323 -21.07 -2.56 21.56
N ALA A 324 -21.65 -1.75 22.44
CA ALA A 324 -22.52 -2.18 23.54
C ALA A 324 -23.91 -2.61 23.04
N GLU A 325 -24.15 -2.62 21.71
CA GLU A 325 -25.46 -2.80 21.13
C GLU A 325 -25.68 -4.06 20.29
N SER A 326 -24.77 -5.04 20.30
CA SER A 326 -25.04 -6.33 19.65
C SER A 326 -25.56 -7.42 20.59
N GLY A 327 -25.99 -7.07 21.82
CA GLY A 327 -26.44 -7.99 22.87
C GLY A 327 -27.89 -7.87 23.30
N ALA A 328 -28.75 -7.10 22.64
CA ALA A 328 -30.18 -7.12 22.92
C ALA A 328 -30.86 -8.30 22.18
N GLY A 329 -30.50 -9.51 22.60
CA GLY A 329 -31.23 -10.73 22.28
C GLY A 329 -32.62 -10.65 22.89
N THR A 330 -33.61 -10.76 22.05
CA THR A 330 -35.01 -10.98 22.32
C THR A 330 -35.21 -12.10 23.36
N ASP A 331 -35.45 -11.69 24.60
CA ASP A 331 -36.09 -12.56 25.59
C ASP A 331 -37.59 -12.59 25.26
N MET A 332 -37.99 -13.52 24.44
CA MET A 332 -39.41 -13.89 24.29
C MET A 332 -39.74 -14.92 25.36
N THR A 333 -40.17 -14.42 26.52
CA THR A 333 -40.90 -15.21 27.51
C THR A 333 -42.12 -15.87 26.83
N GLU A 334 -42.05 -17.19 26.67
CA GLU A 334 -43.22 -18.06 26.59
C GLU A 334 -43.97 -17.95 27.92
N GLN A 335 -45.17 -17.37 27.88
CA GLN A 335 -46.19 -17.66 28.89
C GLN A 335 -47.26 -18.51 28.20
N GLY A 336 -47.33 -19.74 28.70
CA GLY A 336 -48.34 -20.68 28.35
C GLY A 336 -49.78 -20.29 28.82
N ASP A 337 -50.72 -20.79 28.11
CA ASP A 337 -51.92 -21.46 28.61
C ASP A 337 -52.41 -22.43 27.51
#